data_310efceb2fa11bf582c6f681df827e10
#
_entry.id   310efceb2fa11bf582c6f681df827e10
#
_cell.length_a   1.000
_cell.length_b   1.000
_cell.length_c   1.000
_cell.angle_alpha   90.00
_cell.angle_beta   90.00
_cell.angle_gamma   90.00
#
_symmetry.space_group_name_H-M   'P 1'
#
loop_
_entity.id
_entity.type
_entity.pdbx_description
1 polymer ?
#
loop_
_entity_poly.entity_id
_entity_poly.type
_entity_poly.pdbx_seq_one_letter_code
_entity_poly.pdbx_strand_id
1 'polypeptide(L)'
;MYEVLKEMEKALMDLESINLKDLKGENTAIIVVDMVRGFYDVGPLASSRVKNIISPLVKLNDKTTGYKKVFFIDCHEECSSEFNAYPPHCIADTVESELIEELKVYTKNNKVIKKNSTNGFHTKEFRQWLKENSSINNFIVTGVCTDICVETLAISLITYFNEINEEKNIIVPMNLVETYDLGIHNGDLMNLISLYKMKINGINIVKYIE
;
A
#
# COMPACT_ATOMS: atom_id res chain seq x y z
N MET A 1 -3.90 -28.13 5.87
CA MET A 1 -3.45 -26.96 5.07
C MET A 1 -4.56 -26.41 4.16
N TYR A 2 -5.09 -27.23 3.22
CA TYR A 2 -6.14 -26.78 2.30
C TYR A 2 -7.40 -26.23 2.98
N GLU A 3 -7.94 -26.92 4.01
CA GLU A 3 -9.10 -26.45 4.78
C GLU A 3 -8.82 -25.11 5.50
N VAL A 4 -7.62 -24.92 6.05
CA VAL A 4 -7.24 -23.67 6.71
C VAL A 4 -7.23 -22.51 5.74
N LEU A 5 -6.69 -22.70 4.52
CA LEU A 5 -6.73 -21.65 3.47
C LEU A 5 -8.17 -21.27 3.10
N LYS A 6 -9.09 -22.24 3.01
CA LYS A 6 -10.51 -21.95 2.77
C LYS A 6 -11.17 -21.17 3.91
N GLU A 7 -10.80 -21.47 5.15
CA GLU A 7 -11.31 -20.73 6.30
C GLU A 7 -10.78 -19.29 6.31
N MET A 8 -9.50 -19.09 5.95
CA MET A 8 -8.92 -17.75 5.78
C MET A 8 -9.63 -16.96 4.67
N GLU A 9 -9.84 -17.59 3.50
CA GLU A 9 -10.55 -16.99 2.38
C GLU A 9 -11.97 -16.59 2.78
N LYS A 10 -12.71 -17.50 3.43
CA LYS A 10 -14.04 -17.19 3.93
C LYS A 10 -14.03 -16.01 4.90
N ALA A 11 -13.10 -15.99 5.85
CA ALA A 11 -12.97 -14.92 6.84
C ALA A 11 -12.68 -13.55 6.19
N LEU A 12 -12.06 -13.50 5.01
CA LEU A 12 -11.86 -12.28 4.24
C LEU A 12 -13.09 -11.95 3.35
N MET A 13 -13.73 -12.95 2.76
CA MET A 13 -14.89 -12.74 1.90
C MET A 13 -16.12 -12.27 2.69
N ASP A 14 -16.24 -12.62 3.97
CA ASP A 14 -17.30 -12.18 4.88
C ASP A 14 -17.10 -10.76 5.44
N LEU A 15 -15.98 -10.08 5.10
CA LEU A 15 -15.70 -8.71 5.54
C LEU A 15 -16.69 -7.71 4.92
N GLU A 16 -17.03 -6.71 5.70
CA GLU A 16 -17.87 -5.60 5.26
C GLU A 16 -17.06 -4.57 4.45
N SER A 17 -17.77 -3.76 3.70
CA SER A 17 -17.26 -2.55 3.08
C SER A 17 -17.47 -1.36 4.01
N ILE A 18 -16.68 -0.31 3.85
CA ILE A 18 -16.90 0.94 4.58
C ILE A 18 -17.31 2.05 3.60
N ASN A 19 -18.13 2.97 4.08
CA ASN A 19 -18.49 4.14 3.29
C ASN A 19 -17.47 5.25 3.54
N LEU A 20 -16.96 5.83 2.46
CA LEU A 20 -16.00 6.94 2.55
C LEU A 20 -16.56 8.13 3.33
N LYS A 21 -17.89 8.33 3.32
CA LYS A 21 -18.56 9.40 4.08
C LYS A 21 -18.41 9.27 5.60
N ASP A 22 -18.13 8.04 6.09
CA ASP A 22 -17.90 7.79 7.51
C ASP A 22 -16.47 8.16 7.94
N LEU A 23 -15.60 8.42 6.96
CA LEU A 23 -14.20 8.78 7.14
C LEU A 23 -14.01 10.28 6.84
N LYS A 24 -14.02 11.11 7.88
CA LYS A 24 -13.85 12.56 7.71
C LYS A 24 -12.48 12.90 7.11
N GLY A 25 -12.46 13.71 6.06
CA GLY A 25 -11.24 14.06 5.33
C GLY A 25 -10.17 14.77 6.16
N GLU A 26 -10.59 15.55 7.16
CA GLU A 26 -9.69 16.28 8.07
C GLU A 26 -8.84 15.38 8.98
N ASN A 27 -9.31 14.15 9.23
CA ASN A 27 -8.60 13.17 10.06
C ASN A 27 -8.31 11.85 9.34
N THR A 28 -8.38 11.86 8.02
CA THR A 28 -8.11 10.69 7.17
C THR A 28 -7.01 11.00 6.15
N ALA A 29 -6.08 10.09 5.99
CA ALA A 29 -5.05 10.16 4.96
C ALA A 29 -5.10 8.94 4.05
N ILE A 30 -4.77 9.17 2.77
CA ILE A 30 -4.59 8.12 1.77
C ILE A 30 -3.09 7.90 1.58
N ILE A 31 -2.64 6.66 1.71
CA ILE A 31 -1.27 6.25 1.43
C ILE A 31 -1.29 5.36 0.20
N VAL A 32 -0.64 5.79 -0.86
CA VAL A 32 -0.48 5.04 -2.10
C VAL A 32 0.94 4.51 -2.14
N VAL A 33 1.09 3.19 -2.12
CA VAL A 33 2.37 2.51 -2.05
C VAL A 33 2.75 2.03 -3.45
N ASP A 34 3.86 2.51 -3.94
CA ASP A 34 4.63 1.99 -5.08
C ASP A 34 3.85 1.71 -6.37
N MET A 35 2.88 2.55 -6.67
CA MET A 35 2.19 2.50 -7.96
C MET A 35 3.08 3.06 -9.08
N VAL A 36 4.24 2.42 -9.26
CA VAL A 36 5.26 2.79 -10.23
C VAL A 36 5.26 1.86 -11.43
N ARG A 37 5.84 2.30 -12.52
CA ARG A 37 5.89 1.54 -13.77
C ARG A 37 6.66 0.23 -13.64
N GLY A 38 7.65 0.18 -12.74
CA GLY A 38 8.43 -1.01 -12.44
C GLY A 38 7.63 -2.21 -11.93
N PHE A 39 6.47 -1.96 -11.30
CA PHE A 39 5.54 -3.01 -10.88
C PHE A 39 4.35 -3.17 -11.82
N TYR A 40 4.15 -2.25 -12.75
CA TYR A 40 2.99 -2.28 -13.65
C TYR A 40 3.31 -2.80 -15.05
N ASP A 41 4.17 -2.12 -15.81
CA ASP A 41 4.35 -2.36 -17.26
C ASP A 41 5.80 -2.48 -17.72
N VAL A 42 6.80 -2.17 -16.90
CA VAL A 42 8.22 -2.16 -17.27
C VAL A 42 9.06 -2.80 -16.17
N GLY A 43 9.97 -3.70 -16.54
CA GLY A 43 10.94 -4.26 -15.60
C GLY A 43 10.63 -5.69 -15.13
N PRO A 44 11.53 -6.28 -14.32
CA PRO A 44 11.49 -7.69 -13.97
C PRO A 44 10.36 -8.06 -12.99
N LEU A 45 9.81 -7.09 -12.26
CA LEU A 45 8.70 -7.29 -11.31
C LEU A 45 7.36 -6.75 -11.83
N ALA A 46 7.31 -6.31 -13.09
CA ALA A 46 6.09 -5.82 -13.69
C ALA A 46 5.04 -6.94 -13.80
N SER A 47 3.81 -6.64 -13.39
CA SER A 47 2.71 -7.60 -13.43
C SER A 47 1.42 -6.96 -13.94
N SER A 48 0.77 -7.66 -14.89
CA SER A 48 -0.54 -7.24 -15.39
C SER A 48 -1.63 -7.23 -14.31
N ARG A 49 -1.43 -7.91 -13.19
CA ARG A 49 -2.34 -7.91 -12.04
C ARG A 49 -2.51 -6.50 -11.46
N VAL A 50 -1.44 -5.70 -11.43
CA VAL A 50 -1.46 -4.32 -10.92
C VAL A 50 -2.48 -3.44 -11.65
N LYS A 51 -2.77 -3.75 -12.92
CA LYS A 51 -3.81 -3.04 -13.69
C LYS A 51 -5.18 -3.08 -13.02
N ASN A 52 -5.49 -4.15 -12.29
CA ASN A 52 -6.80 -4.35 -11.66
C ASN A 52 -7.14 -3.27 -10.63
N ILE A 53 -6.12 -2.69 -9.98
CA ILE A 53 -6.32 -1.68 -8.92
C ILE A 53 -6.20 -0.24 -9.42
N ILE A 54 -5.75 0.02 -10.65
CA ILE A 54 -5.56 1.39 -11.16
C ILE A 54 -6.88 2.16 -11.17
N SER A 55 -7.91 1.64 -11.84
CA SER A 55 -9.21 2.32 -11.92
C SER A 55 -9.87 2.55 -10.55
N PRO A 56 -9.89 1.56 -9.63
CA PRO A 56 -10.34 1.79 -8.25
C PRO A 56 -9.54 2.85 -7.50
N LEU A 57 -8.20 2.88 -7.66
CA LEU A 57 -7.35 3.90 -7.04
C LEU A 57 -7.62 5.31 -7.58
N VAL A 58 -7.79 5.46 -8.89
CA VAL A 58 -8.18 6.73 -9.50
C VAL A 58 -9.50 7.22 -8.90
N LYS A 59 -10.52 6.34 -8.84
CA LYS A 59 -11.83 6.67 -8.25
C LYS A 59 -11.73 7.09 -6.78
N LEU A 60 -10.91 6.40 -5.98
CA LEU A 60 -10.68 6.79 -4.59
C LEU A 60 -10.04 8.18 -4.52
N ASN A 61 -9.02 8.43 -5.33
CA ASN A 61 -8.31 9.71 -5.33
C ASN A 61 -9.21 10.87 -5.77
N ASP A 62 -10.09 10.67 -6.74
CA ASP A 62 -11.11 11.65 -7.17
C ASP A 62 -12.09 11.96 -6.05
N LYS A 63 -12.62 10.94 -5.38
CA LYS A 63 -13.58 11.11 -4.27
C LYS A 63 -12.95 11.77 -3.02
N THR A 64 -11.64 11.70 -2.88
CA THR A 64 -10.89 12.21 -1.72
C THR A 64 -10.11 13.49 -2.02
N THR A 65 -10.63 14.35 -2.91
CA THR A 65 -10.08 15.68 -3.12
C THR A 65 -10.06 16.45 -1.80
N GLY A 66 -8.90 17.00 -1.43
CA GLY A 66 -8.71 17.69 -0.16
C GLY A 66 -8.27 16.81 1.02
N TYR A 67 -8.30 15.48 0.90
CA TYR A 67 -7.67 14.61 1.89
C TYR A 67 -6.15 14.70 1.78
N LYS A 68 -5.45 14.52 2.89
CA LYS A 68 -4.00 14.39 2.87
C LYS A 68 -3.59 13.08 2.20
N LYS A 69 -2.57 13.16 1.33
CA LYS A 69 -2.09 11.98 0.60
C LYS A 69 -0.57 11.87 0.70
N VAL A 70 -0.10 10.62 0.76
CA VAL A 70 1.30 10.27 0.64
C VAL A 70 1.43 9.26 -0.48
N PHE A 71 2.34 9.53 -1.41
CA PHE A 71 2.72 8.60 -2.48
C PHE A 71 4.13 8.12 -2.21
N PHE A 72 4.28 6.83 -1.90
CA PHE A 72 5.59 6.20 -1.89
C PHE A 72 5.98 5.81 -3.30
N ILE A 73 7.24 6.01 -3.61
CA ILE A 73 7.86 5.66 -4.89
C ILE A 73 9.03 4.74 -4.57
N ASP A 74 8.95 3.50 -5.01
CA ASP A 74 10.09 2.60 -4.95
C ASP A 74 11.18 3.13 -5.88
N CYS A 75 12.34 3.44 -5.31
CA CYS A 75 13.39 4.16 -6.02
C CYS A 75 14.74 3.81 -5.41
N HIS A 76 15.41 2.83 -6.01
CA HIS A 76 16.63 2.25 -5.49
C HIS A 76 17.89 2.89 -6.07
N GLU A 77 18.94 2.96 -5.26
CA GLU A 77 20.28 3.17 -5.76
C GLU A 77 20.77 1.94 -6.55
N GLU A 78 21.66 2.12 -7.53
CA GLU A 78 22.17 1.02 -8.37
C GLU A 78 22.75 -0.17 -7.58
N CYS A 79 23.32 0.10 -6.41
CA CYS A 79 23.92 -0.89 -5.52
C CYS A 79 23.06 -1.13 -4.27
N SER A 80 21.74 -1.08 -4.37
CA SER A 80 20.85 -1.30 -3.24
C SER A 80 21.05 -2.69 -2.61
N SER A 81 21.13 -2.73 -1.28
CA SER A 81 21.21 -3.99 -0.52
C SER A 81 19.99 -4.88 -0.72
N GLU A 82 18.86 -4.31 -1.11
CA GLU A 82 17.61 -5.03 -1.37
C GLU A 82 17.74 -5.98 -2.56
N PHE A 83 18.65 -5.70 -3.49
CA PHE A 83 18.93 -6.57 -4.65
C PHE A 83 19.61 -7.90 -4.29
N ASN A 84 19.94 -8.12 -3.00
CA ASN A 84 20.31 -9.46 -2.53
C ASN A 84 19.08 -10.39 -2.41
N ALA A 85 17.88 -9.84 -2.27
CA ALA A 85 16.62 -10.58 -2.14
C ALA A 85 15.75 -10.52 -3.41
N TYR A 86 15.82 -9.41 -4.15
CA TYR A 86 15.04 -9.15 -5.35
C TYR A 86 15.94 -8.89 -6.55
N PRO A 87 15.51 -9.15 -7.79
CA PRO A 87 16.23 -8.68 -8.97
C PRO A 87 16.32 -7.15 -8.94
N PRO A 88 17.35 -6.53 -9.51
CA PRO A 88 17.41 -5.07 -9.65
C PRO A 88 16.14 -4.55 -10.33
N HIS A 89 15.47 -3.60 -9.68
CA HIS A 89 14.20 -3.01 -10.12
C HIS A 89 14.09 -1.57 -9.62
N CYS A 90 13.22 -0.79 -10.23
CA CYS A 90 12.91 0.59 -9.83
C CYS A 90 14.16 1.44 -9.51
N ILE A 91 15.22 1.26 -10.31
CA ILE A 91 16.46 2.04 -10.12
C ILE A 91 16.17 3.54 -10.34
N ALA A 92 16.77 4.38 -9.53
CA ALA A 92 16.60 5.82 -9.57
C ALA A 92 16.88 6.37 -10.99
N ASP A 93 16.09 7.37 -11.37
CA ASP A 93 16.16 8.06 -12.66
C ASP A 93 15.92 7.14 -13.90
N THR A 94 15.37 5.95 -13.67
CA THR A 94 14.84 5.08 -14.74
C THR A 94 13.31 5.15 -14.83
N VAL A 95 12.78 4.71 -15.94
CA VAL A 95 11.33 4.65 -16.20
C VAL A 95 10.61 3.77 -15.18
N GLU A 96 11.28 2.74 -14.63
CA GLU A 96 10.71 1.85 -13.64
C GLU A 96 10.32 2.57 -12.34
N SER A 97 11.11 3.58 -11.91
CA SER A 97 10.84 4.36 -10.72
C SER A 97 9.83 5.51 -10.92
N GLU A 98 9.27 5.65 -12.13
CA GLU A 98 8.24 6.66 -12.39
C GLU A 98 6.87 6.20 -11.89
N LEU A 99 6.15 7.11 -11.21
CA LEU A 99 4.73 6.90 -10.89
C LEU A 99 3.93 6.68 -12.18
N ILE A 100 2.94 5.79 -12.17
CA ILE A 100 2.05 5.58 -13.30
C ILE A 100 1.31 6.88 -13.66
N GLU A 101 1.02 7.09 -14.94
CA GLU A 101 0.50 8.35 -15.46
C GLU A 101 -0.83 8.74 -14.83
N GLU A 102 -1.70 7.76 -14.60
CA GLU A 102 -3.03 7.94 -14.04
C GLU A 102 -3.03 8.57 -12.62
N LEU A 103 -1.93 8.43 -11.90
CA LEU A 103 -1.81 8.94 -10.53
C LEU A 103 -0.98 10.21 -10.40
N LYS A 104 -0.24 10.63 -11.43
CA LYS A 104 0.62 11.82 -11.38
C LYS A 104 -0.15 13.10 -11.02
N VAL A 105 -1.37 13.25 -11.49
CA VAL A 105 -2.20 14.45 -11.22
C VAL A 105 -2.49 14.64 -9.72
N TYR A 106 -2.56 13.55 -8.97
CA TYR A 106 -2.87 13.59 -7.52
C TYR A 106 -1.65 13.88 -6.65
N THR A 107 -0.44 13.90 -7.19
CA THR A 107 0.77 14.26 -6.43
C THR A 107 0.91 15.76 -6.20
N LYS A 108 0.24 16.57 -7.02
CA LYS A 108 0.25 18.02 -6.88
C LYS A 108 -0.34 18.42 -5.52
N ASN A 109 0.43 19.10 -4.69
CA ASN A 109 0.07 19.50 -3.32
C ASN A 109 -0.02 18.33 -2.30
N ASN A 110 0.47 17.16 -2.65
CA ASN A 110 0.56 16.01 -1.76
C ASN A 110 2.02 15.57 -1.55
N LYS A 111 2.25 14.75 -0.54
CA LYS A 111 3.60 14.30 -0.22
C LYS A 111 4.00 13.15 -1.14
N VAL A 112 5.12 13.30 -1.84
CA VAL A 112 5.79 12.22 -2.58
C VAL A 112 7.06 11.86 -1.83
N ILE A 113 7.29 10.58 -1.58
CA ILE A 113 8.44 10.06 -0.81
C ILE A 113 9.09 8.94 -1.62
N LYS A 114 10.32 9.13 -2.03
CA LYS A 114 11.15 8.07 -2.59
C LYS A 114 11.70 7.20 -1.46
N LYS A 115 11.62 5.89 -1.63
CA LYS A 115 12.17 4.93 -0.66
C LYS A 115 13.15 3.98 -1.33
N ASN A 116 14.24 3.66 -0.64
CA ASN A 116 15.28 2.72 -1.07
C ASN A 116 15.18 1.39 -0.32
N SER A 117 14.00 1.06 0.18
CA SER A 117 13.72 -0.23 0.81
C SER A 117 12.23 -0.53 0.81
N THR A 118 11.90 -1.79 0.95
CA THR A 118 10.55 -2.33 1.02
C THR A 118 9.65 -1.53 1.96
N ASN A 119 10.14 -1.11 3.12
CA ASN A 119 9.32 -0.51 4.16
C ASN A 119 9.43 1.02 4.18
N GLY A 120 8.45 1.71 3.60
CA GLY A 120 8.36 3.16 3.58
C GLY A 120 8.32 3.84 4.96
N PHE A 121 7.93 3.11 6.02
CA PHE A 121 7.92 3.63 7.39
C PHE A 121 9.30 4.11 7.86
N HIS A 122 10.38 3.50 7.35
CA HIS A 122 11.74 3.85 7.74
C HIS A 122 12.25 5.16 7.14
N THR A 123 11.58 5.74 6.17
CA THR A 123 11.97 7.04 5.60
C THR A 123 11.82 8.14 6.63
N LYS A 124 12.80 9.05 6.68
CA LYS A 124 12.75 10.20 7.61
C LYS A 124 11.58 11.12 7.27
N GLU A 125 11.32 11.30 5.99
CA GLU A 125 10.25 12.13 5.44
C GLU A 125 8.87 11.68 5.89
N PHE A 126 8.62 10.38 5.91
CA PHE A 126 7.34 9.85 6.36
C PHE A 126 7.15 9.99 7.87
N ARG A 127 8.17 9.68 8.64
CA ARG A 127 8.11 9.86 10.11
C ARG A 127 7.93 11.32 10.51
N GLN A 128 8.52 12.25 9.77
CA GLN A 128 8.30 13.68 9.97
C GLN A 128 6.87 14.06 9.57
N TRP A 129 6.38 13.56 8.44
CA TRP A 129 5.02 13.79 7.98
C TRP A 129 3.97 13.27 8.99
N LEU A 130 4.19 12.11 9.62
CA LEU A 130 3.30 11.58 10.67
C LEU A 130 3.23 12.54 11.87
N LYS A 131 4.36 13.08 12.31
CA LYS A 131 4.41 14.06 13.41
C LYS A 131 3.67 15.35 13.08
N GLU A 132 3.84 15.86 11.87
CA GLU A 132 3.18 17.08 11.38
C GLU A 132 1.68 16.91 11.16
N ASN A 133 1.22 15.67 11.05
CA ASN A 133 -0.18 15.31 10.79
C ASN A 133 -0.75 14.42 11.89
N SER A 134 -0.40 14.66 13.14
CA SER A 134 -0.81 13.85 14.31
C SER A 134 -2.34 13.79 14.51
N SER A 135 -3.09 14.74 13.96
CA SER A 135 -4.56 14.74 13.97
C SER A 135 -5.19 13.68 13.06
N ILE A 136 -4.41 13.04 12.18
CA ILE A 136 -4.90 11.94 11.34
C ILE A 136 -5.12 10.70 12.23
N ASN A 137 -6.32 10.16 12.14
CA ASN A 137 -6.74 8.98 12.89
C ASN A 137 -6.99 7.78 11.98
N ASN A 138 -7.28 8.02 10.69
CA ASN A 138 -7.51 6.96 9.72
C ASN A 138 -6.46 7.01 8.62
N PHE A 139 -5.81 5.88 8.37
CA PHE A 139 -4.81 5.72 7.32
C PHE A 139 -5.30 4.65 6.34
N ILE A 140 -5.73 5.05 5.15
CA ILE A 140 -6.11 4.11 4.08
C ILE A 140 -4.85 3.78 3.29
N VAL A 141 -4.35 2.55 3.43
CA VAL A 141 -3.14 2.07 2.77
C VAL A 141 -3.53 1.26 1.53
N THR A 142 -2.97 1.64 0.40
CA THR A 142 -3.31 1.10 -0.93
C THR A 142 -2.06 0.89 -1.76
N GLY A 143 -2.16 0.20 -2.89
CA GLY A 143 -1.06 0.03 -3.86
C GLY A 143 -0.44 -1.36 -3.85
N VAL A 144 0.87 -1.44 -4.10
CA VAL A 144 1.61 -2.69 -4.31
C VAL A 144 2.92 -2.74 -3.53
N CYS A 145 3.46 -3.92 -3.26
CA CYS A 145 2.80 -5.22 -3.35
C CYS A 145 2.14 -5.54 -2.01
N THR A 146 0.96 -6.15 -2.06
CA THR A 146 0.14 -6.45 -0.85
C THR A 146 0.95 -7.10 0.25
N ASP A 147 1.72 -8.14 -0.10
CA ASP A 147 2.48 -9.02 0.81
C ASP A 147 3.89 -8.50 1.13
N ILE A 148 4.29 -7.40 0.52
CA ILE A 148 5.65 -6.85 0.68
C ILE A 148 5.57 -5.43 1.23
N CYS A 149 5.52 -4.41 0.38
CA CYS A 149 5.59 -3.00 0.78
C CYS A 149 4.34 -2.53 1.53
N VAL A 150 3.15 -2.96 1.11
CA VAL A 150 1.87 -2.62 1.76
C VAL A 150 1.81 -3.26 3.16
N GLU A 151 2.05 -4.56 3.27
CA GLU A 151 2.03 -5.28 4.54
C GLU A 151 3.04 -4.71 5.53
N THR A 152 4.29 -4.55 5.10
CA THR A 152 5.35 -4.06 6.00
C THR A 152 5.07 -2.65 6.50
N LEU A 153 4.56 -1.77 5.65
CA LEU A 153 4.16 -0.42 6.05
C LEU A 153 2.96 -0.45 7.01
N ALA A 154 1.91 -1.20 6.68
CA ALA A 154 0.68 -1.26 7.48
C ALA A 154 0.96 -1.83 8.88
N ILE A 155 1.75 -2.92 8.98
CA ILE A 155 2.17 -3.49 10.27
C ILE A 155 3.07 -2.52 11.04
N SER A 156 3.98 -1.81 10.38
CA SER A 156 4.82 -0.82 11.05
C SER A 156 4.00 0.35 11.59
N LEU A 157 2.99 0.81 10.87
CA LEU A 157 2.08 1.86 11.33
C LEU A 157 1.32 1.42 12.59
N ILE A 158 0.63 0.28 12.55
CA ILE A 158 -0.17 -0.17 13.69
C ILE A 158 0.70 -0.43 14.93
N THR A 159 1.85 -1.08 14.75
CA THR A 159 2.76 -1.37 15.87
C THR A 159 3.42 -0.11 16.42
N TYR A 160 3.74 0.87 15.59
CA TYR A 160 4.22 2.18 16.03
C TYR A 160 3.20 2.89 16.92
N PHE A 161 1.94 2.95 16.49
CA PHE A 161 0.91 3.61 17.29
C PHE A 161 0.57 2.84 18.57
N ASN A 162 0.61 1.50 18.52
CA ASN A 162 0.47 0.67 19.73
C ASN A 162 1.58 0.96 20.76
N GLU A 163 2.84 1.11 20.31
CA GLU A 163 3.98 1.42 21.19
C GLU A 163 3.82 2.73 21.94
N ILE A 164 3.21 3.74 21.31
CA ILE A 164 2.99 5.05 21.91
C ILE A 164 1.59 5.21 22.51
N ASN A 165 0.80 4.13 22.57
CA ASN A 165 -0.58 4.09 23.08
C ASN A 165 -1.52 5.12 22.40
N GLU A 166 -1.34 5.33 21.09
CA GLU A 166 -2.25 6.11 20.26
C GLU A 166 -3.17 5.17 19.46
N GLU A 167 -4.48 5.33 19.62
CA GLU A 167 -5.46 4.57 18.84
C GLU A 167 -5.61 5.18 17.46
N LYS A 168 -5.15 4.46 16.44
CA LYS A 168 -5.28 4.83 15.02
C LYS A 168 -5.86 3.67 14.21
N ASN A 169 -6.67 3.99 13.23
CA ASN A 169 -7.30 3.01 12.34
C ASN A 169 -6.49 2.89 11.04
N ILE A 170 -5.80 1.78 10.88
CA ILE A 170 -5.08 1.44 9.65
C ILE A 170 -6.01 0.59 8.80
N ILE A 171 -6.42 1.08 7.65
CA ILE A 171 -7.43 0.48 6.77
C ILE A 171 -6.74 0.00 5.49
N VAL A 172 -6.95 -1.26 5.13
CA VAL A 172 -6.47 -1.82 3.86
C VAL A 172 -7.67 -2.36 3.08
N PRO A 173 -8.13 -1.66 2.03
CA PRO A 173 -9.21 -2.15 1.17
C PRO A 173 -8.68 -3.22 0.22
N MET A 174 -9.31 -4.41 0.21
CA MET A 174 -8.88 -5.56 -0.59
C MET A 174 -8.81 -5.26 -2.09
N ASN A 175 -9.71 -4.42 -2.58
CA ASN A 175 -9.77 -4.05 -4.01
C ASN A 175 -8.81 -2.92 -4.41
N LEU A 176 -8.00 -2.42 -3.48
CA LEU A 176 -7.05 -1.32 -3.71
C LEU A 176 -5.60 -1.73 -3.43
N VAL A 177 -5.37 -3.02 -3.25
CA VAL A 177 -4.04 -3.61 -3.10
C VAL A 177 -3.90 -4.80 -4.05
N GLU A 178 -2.70 -5.05 -4.55
CA GLU A 178 -2.40 -6.16 -5.44
C GLU A 178 -0.94 -6.57 -5.33
N THR A 179 -0.60 -7.78 -5.78
CA THR A 179 0.77 -8.26 -5.89
C THR A 179 1.00 -8.96 -7.24
N TYR A 180 2.22 -9.36 -7.51
CA TYR A 180 2.63 -9.97 -8.78
C TYR A 180 2.53 -11.51 -8.75
N ASP A 181 2.58 -12.12 -9.93
CA ASP A 181 2.84 -13.55 -10.10
C ASP A 181 4.25 -13.72 -10.68
N LEU A 182 5.10 -14.54 -10.02
CA LEU A 182 6.42 -14.86 -10.52
C LEU A 182 6.89 -16.22 -10.00
N GLY A 183 7.05 -17.21 -10.87
CA GLY A 183 7.47 -18.55 -10.49
C GLY A 183 6.51 -19.19 -9.49
N ILE A 184 6.98 -19.49 -8.29
CA ILE A 184 6.15 -20.05 -7.19
C ILE A 184 5.43 -18.98 -6.37
N HIS A 185 5.72 -17.70 -6.59
CA HIS A 185 5.02 -16.60 -5.97
C HIS A 185 3.66 -16.42 -6.66
N ASN A 186 2.64 -17.03 -6.09
CA ASN A 186 1.27 -16.96 -6.58
C ASN A 186 0.54 -15.79 -5.93
N GLY A 187 0.15 -14.79 -6.72
CA GLY A 187 -0.44 -13.55 -6.22
C GLY A 187 -1.73 -13.74 -5.43
N ASP A 188 -2.59 -14.69 -5.80
CA ASP A 188 -3.84 -14.92 -5.06
C ASP A 188 -3.55 -15.51 -3.68
N LEU A 189 -2.61 -16.46 -3.59
CA LEU A 189 -2.19 -17.04 -2.33
C LEU A 189 -1.51 -16.02 -1.44
N MET A 190 -0.61 -15.20 -2.01
CA MET A 190 0.10 -14.17 -1.26
C MET A 190 -0.83 -13.07 -0.77
N ASN A 191 -1.78 -12.63 -1.58
CA ASN A 191 -2.84 -11.70 -1.17
C ASN A 191 -3.66 -12.28 0.00
N LEU A 192 -4.10 -13.55 -0.10
CA LEU A 192 -4.88 -14.21 0.94
C LEU A 192 -4.13 -14.25 2.27
N ILE A 193 -2.89 -14.72 2.26
CA ILE A 193 -2.07 -14.88 3.47
C ILE A 193 -1.76 -13.52 4.09
N SER A 194 -1.35 -12.56 3.27
CA SER A 194 -0.95 -11.23 3.73
C SER A 194 -2.14 -10.44 4.32
N LEU A 195 -3.27 -10.41 3.64
CA LEU A 195 -4.48 -9.74 4.14
C LEU A 195 -4.96 -10.37 5.45
N TYR A 196 -4.96 -11.71 5.55
CA TYR A 196 -5.31 -12.40 6.78
C TYR A 196 -4.31 -12.08 7.91
N LYS A 197 -3.01 -12.07 7.62
CA LYS A 197 -1.96 -11.72 8.57
C LYS A 197 -2.09 -10.27 9.04
N MET A 198 -2.34 -9.33 8.16
CA MET A 198 -2.60 -7.95 8.53
C MET A 198 -3.84 -7.84 9.45
N LYS A 199 -4.93 -8.55 9.12
CA LYS A 199 -6.16 -8.57 9.92
C LYS A 199 -5.92 -9.04 11.34
N ILE A 200 -5.21 -10.15 11.56
CA ILE A 200 -4.93 -10.66 12.91
C ILE A 200 -3.95 -9.79 13.71
N ASN A 201 -3.23 -8.89 13.03
CA ASN A 201 -2.37 -7.87 13.68
C ASN A 201 -3.11 -6.56 13.98
N GLY A 202 -4.44 -6.52 13.83
CA GLY A 202 -5.24 -5.36 14.21
C GLY A 202 -5.45 -4.33 13.10
N ILE A 203 -5.04 -4.65 11.87
CA ILE A 203 -5.31 -3.81 10.70
C ILE A 203 -6.74 -4.05 10.23
N ASN A 204 -7.47 -2.99 9.96
CA ASN A 204 -8.84 -3.03 9.48
C ASN A 204 -8.87 -3.37 7.99
N ILE A 205 -8.97 -4.66 7.69
CA ILE A 205 -9.16 -5.13 6.31
C ILE A 205 -10.62 -4.97 5.95
N VAL A 206 -10.91 -4.31 4.84
CA VAL A 206 -12.27 -4.09 4.35
C VAL A 206 -12.39 -4.56 2.90
N LYS A 207 -13.59 -4.98 2.51
CA LYS A 207 -13.80 -5.51 1.17
C LYS A 207 -13.56 -4.44 0.10
N TYR A 208 -14.17 -3.27 0.28
CA TYR A 208 -13.93 -2.05 -0.53
C TYR A 208 -14.38 -0.79 0.22
N ILE A 209 -14.02 0.36 -0.32
CA ILE A 209 -14.50 1.68 0.13
C ILE A 209 -15.48 2.20 -0.92
N GLU A 210 -16.72 2.50 -0.49
CA GLU A 210 -17.81 3.03 -1.32
C GLU A 210 -17.79 4.56 -1.45
#